data_ba195975d4d6b79d81a97bde0ca73b6d
#
_entry.id   ba195975d4d6b79d81a97bde0ca73b6d
#
_cell.length_a   1.000
_cell.length_b   1.000
_cell.length_c   1.000
_cell.angle_alpha   90.00
_cell.angle_beta   90.00
_cell.angle_gamma   90.00
#
_symmetry.space_group_name_H-M   'P 1'
#
loop_
_entity.id
_entity.type
_entity.pdbx_description
1 polymer ?
#
loop_
_entity_poly.entity_id
_entity_poly.type
_entity_poly.pdbx_seq_one_letter_code
_entity_poly.pdbx_strand_id
1 'polypeptide(L)'
;MAQTLNYTVTNTTASAVTFAIEGTNADKFSLGTKTDNTIVVSAKGDNTDKTAYTANLVAKVAGATVATVALKQAAPTSGSGYAKIEKVADLKEGTGYLAGLVNGKYQTWTGVLTKKQCETVPYSYTEATGAFVADDAAGAEISLVAVSGVSNAYYIKYGEKYLTVGAAGKNQLVLADSAGDNYWTFTDDTDGVKATAKAFASIMMTSTEAASKYIRSYVTTNTSGVAGVVFFLAK
;
A
#
# COMPACT_ATOMS: atom_id res chain seq x y z
N MET A 1 -11.19 -11.26 2.24
CA MET A 1 -12.48 -12.01 2.07
C MET A 1 -12.18 -13.32 1.36
N ALA A 2 -12.68 -14.43 1.90
CA ALA A 2 -12.62 -15.71 1.21
C ALA A 2 -13.48 -15.64 -0.07
N GLN A 3 -12.92 -16.00 -1.21
CA GLN A 3 -13.66 -16.13 -2.46
C GLN A 3 -14.07 -17.56 -2.67
N THR A 4 -15.30 -17.79 -3.08
CA THR A 4 -15.81 -19.09 -3.50
C THR A 4 -15.78 -19.14 -5.03
N LEU A 5 -15.13 -20.17 -5.56
CA LEU A 5 -15.01 -20.39 -7.01
C LEU A 5 -15.71 -21.69 -7.37
N ASN A 6 -16.44 -21.68 -8.48
CA ASN A 6 -17.12 -22.85 -9.02
C ASN A 6 -16.32 -23.40 -10.20
N TYR A 7 -16.01 -24.69 -10.17
CA TYR A 7 -15.32 -25.39 -11.25
C TYR A 7 -16.22 -26.49 -11.80
N THR A 8 -16.32 -26.57 -13.12
CA THR A 8 -17.05 -27.61 -13.83
C THR A 8 -16.08 -28.40 -14.70
N VAL A 9 -16.15 -29.73 -14.62
CA VAL A 9 -15.41 -30.61 -15.51
C VAL A 9 -16.39 -31.28 -16.46
N THR A 10 -16.21 -31.05 -17.75
CA THR A 10 -16.96 -31.78 -18.78
C THR A 10 -16.39 -33.19 -18.88
N ASN A 11 -17.18 -34.18 -18.50
CA ASN A 11 -16.80 -35.58 -18.54
C ASN A 11 -17.77 -36.35 -19.42
N THR A 12 -17.24 -36.95 -20.50
CA THR A 12 -18.01 -37.76 -21.48
C THR A 12 -17.96 -39.25 -21.17
N THR A 13 -17.27 -39.67 -20.12
CA THR A 13 -17.18 -41.06 -19.69
C THR A 13 -18.18 -41.36 -18.60
N ALA A 14 -18.60 -42.67 -18.47
CA ALA A 14 -19.46 -43.12 -17.41
C ALA A 14 -18.78 -43.17 -16.00
N SER A 15 -17.46 -42.95 -15.93
CA SER A 15 -16.73 -42.99 -14.71
C SER A 15 -16.93 -41.70 -13.90
N ALA A 16 -17.09 -41.84 -12.57
CA ALA A 16 -17.28 -40.70 -11.68
C ALA A 16 -16.05 -39.82 -11.60
N VAL A 17 -16.27 -38.49 -11.67
CA VAL A 17 -15.23 -37.50 -11.41
C VAL A 17 -15.06 -37.32 -9.90
N THR A 18 -13.82 -37.38 -9.43
CA THR A 18 -13.44 -37.02 -8.05
C THR A 18 -12.57 -35.77 -8.05
N PHE A 19 -12.62 -34.99 -6.97
CA PHE A 19 -11.83 -33.78 -6.82
C PHE A 19 -10.95 -33.88 -5.57
N ALA A 20 -9.74 -33.36 -5.68
CA ALA A 20 -8.81 -33.23 -4.55
C ALA A 20 -8.10 -31.86 -4.62
N ILE A 21 -7.67 -31.37 -3.47
CA ILE A 21 -6.74 -30.22 -3.42
C ILE A 21 -5.37 -30.77 -3.06
N GLU A 22 -4.38 -30.47 -3.89
CA GLU A 22 -3.01 -30.97 -3.74
C GLU A 22 -2.01 -29.81 -3.76
N GLY A 23 -0.83 -29.98 -3.14
CA GLY A 23 0.25 -28.98 -3.11
C GLY A 23 0.50 -28.41 -1.72
N THR A 24 1.45 -27.46 -1.64
CA THR A 24 2.05 -26.97 -0.38
C THR A 24 1.03 -26.39 0.59
N ASN A 25 0.04 -25.65 0.10
CA ASN A 25 -0.97 -25.01 0.94
C ASN A 25 -2.37 -25.62 0.71
N ALA A 26 -2.45 -26.91 0.40
CA ALA A 26 -3.73 -27.61 0.19
C ALA A 26 -4.65 -27.50 1.42
N ASP A 27 -4.09 -27.48 2.62
CA ASP A 27 -4.78 -27.32 3.90
C ASP A 27 -5.47 -25.95 4.06
N LYS A 28 -5.08 -24.93 3.28
CA LYS A 28 -5.65 -23.57 3.30
C LYS A 28 -6.92 -23.43 2.45
N PHE A 29 -7.26 -24.46 1.70
CA PHE A 29 -8.44 -24.48 0.85
C PHE A 29 -9.37 -25.63 1.28
N SER A 30 -10.63 -25.52 0.90
CA SER A 30 -11.65 -26.55 1.17
C SER A 30 -12.47 -26.83 -0.07
N LEU A 31 -12.86 -28.10 -0.22
CA LEU A 31 -13.87 -28.51 -1.18
C LEU A 31 -15.25 -28.43 -0.52
N GLY A 32 -16.19 -27.81 -1.21
CA GLY A 32 -17.60 -27.85 -0.86
C GLY A 32 -18.28 -29.11 -1.38
N THR A 33 -19.61 -29.09 -1.39
CA THR A 33 -20.39 -30.21 -1.91
C THR A 33 -20.21 -30.31 -3.43
N LYS A 34 -19.93 -31.53 -3.88
CA LYS A 34 -19.92 -31.84 -5.30
C LYS A 34 -21.35 -31.98 -5.80
N THR A 35 -21.68 -31.35 -6.91
CA THR A 35 -22.95 -31.52 -7.63
C THR A 35 -22.60 -31.91 -9.06
N ASP A 36 -22.96 -33.11 -9.49
CA ASP A 36 -22.59 -33.69 -10.78
C ASP A 36 -21.05 -33.57 -11.03
N ASN A 37 -20.65 -32.81 -12.03
CA ASN A 37 -19.25 -32.55 -12.39
C ASN A 37 -18.77 -31.17 -11.93
N THR A 38 -19.49 -30.55 -11.01
CA THR A 38 -19.16 -29.21 -10.47
C THR A 38 -18.70 -29.34 -9.03
N ILE A 39 -17.70 -28.56 -8.64
CA ILE A 39 -17.18 -28.47 -7.28
C ILE A 39 -16.99 -27.01 -6.89
N VAL A 40 -17.37 -26.69 -5.67
CA VAL A 40 -17.07 -25.39 -5.06
C VAL A 40 -15.74 -25.48 -4.31
N VAL A 41 -14.86 -24.52 -4.54
CA VAL A 41 -13.61 -24.37 -3.78
C VAL A 41 -13.64 -23.06 -3.02
N SER A 42 -13.31 -23.11 -1.74
CA SER A 42 -13.25 -21.93 -0.87
C SER A 42 -11.92 -21.89 -0.13
N ALA A 43 -11.42 -20.68 0.14
CA ALA A 43 -10.36 -20.51 1.13
C ALA A 43 -10.92 -20.75 2.54
N LYS A 44 -10.16 -21.40 3.42
CA LYS A 44 -10.57 -21.68 4.82
C LYS A 44 -10.47 -20.48 5.75
N GLY A 45 -10.08 -19.35 5.28
CA GLY A 45 -9.92 -18.11 6.03
C GLY A 45 -9.09 -17.10 5.26
N ASP A 46 -8.74 -16.00 5.91
CA ASP A 46 -7.86 -15.01 5.31
C ASP A 46 -6.41 -15.53 5.31
N ASN A 47 -5.68 -15.20 4.25
CA ASN A 47 -4.25 -15.45 4.23
C ASN A 47 -3.56 -14.49 5.21
N THR A 48 -2.85 -14.99 6.19
CA THR A 48 -2.12 -14.20 7.19
C THR A 48 -0.61 -14.21 6.95
N ASP A 49 -0.14 -14.93 5.94
CA ASP A 49 1.28 -15.06 5.62
C ASP A 49 1.71 -13.97 4.63
N LYS A 50 2.99 -13.62 4.65
CA LYS A 50 3.59 -12.63 3.73
C LYS A 50 3.64 -13.11 2.27
N THR A 51 3.33 -14.38 2.03
CA THR A 51 3.33 -15.01 0.70
C THR A 51 1.96 -15.52 0.33
N ALA A 52 1.66 -15.58 -0.96
CA ALA A 52 0.42 -16.16 -1.43
C ALA A 52 0.32 -17.65 -1.07
N TYR A 53 -0.84 -18.10 -0.62
CA TYR A 53 -1.13 -19.54 -0.57
C TYR A 53 -1.41 -20.04 -1.98
N THR A 54 -0.76 -21.14 -2.35
CA THR A 54 -0.93 -21.78 -3.66
C THR A 54 -1.18 -23.28 -3.48
N ALA A 55 -2.12 -23.80 -4.25
CA ALA A 55 -2.45 -25.21 -4.33
C ALA A 55 -2.98 -25.54 -5.73
N ASN A 56 -3.32 -26.79 -5.96
CA ASN A 56 -3.95 -27.24 -7.19
C ASN A 56 -5.27 -27.95 -6.88
N LEU A 57 -6.35 -27.53 -7.52
CA LEU A 57 -7.54 -28.36 -7.64
C LEU A 57 -7.29 -29.39 -8.73
N VAL A 58 -7.40 -30.67 -8.40
CA VAL A 58 -7.17 -31.78 -9.29
C VAL A 58 -8.47 -32.55 -9.49
N ALA A 59 -8.88 -32.74 -10.74
CA ALA A 59 -9.98 -33.61 -11.10
C ALA A 59 -9.42 -34.95 -11.59
N LYS A 60 -9.97 -36.05 -11.07
CA LYS A 60 -9.57 -37.42 -11.40
C LYS A 60 -10.76 -38.24 -11.90
N VAL A 61 -10.52 -39.06 -12.91
CA VAL A 61 -11.47 -40.05 -13.45
C VAL A 61 -10.79 -41.43 -13.34
N ALA A 62 -11.43 -42.38 -12.70
CA ALA A 62 -10.85 -43.70 -12.43
C ALA A 62 -9.44 -43.65 -11.80
N GLY A 63 -9.18 -42.63 -10.96
CA GLY A 63 -7.90 -42.43 -10.29
C GLY A 63 -6.86 -41.65 -11.11
N ALA A 64 -7.06 -41.49 -12.43
CA ALA A 64 -6.15 -40.71 -13.27
C ALA A 64 -6.50 -39.21 -13.25
N THR A 65 -5.51 -38.36 -13.13
CA THR A 65 -5.68 -36.89 -13.22
C THR A 65 -6.06 -36.51 -14.64
N VAL A 66 -7.20 -35.86 -14.81
CA VAL A 66 -7.72 -35.41 -16.11
C VAL A 66 -7.70 -33.89 -16.25
N ALA A 67 -7.68 -33.14 -15.13
CA ALA A 67 -7.55 -31.71 -15.13
C ALA A 67 -6.87 -31.20 -13.85
N THR A 68 -6.16 -30.10 -13.99
CA THR A 68 -5.54 -29.39 -12.85
C THR A 68 -5.79 -27.90 -13.02
N VAL A 69 -6.26 -27.23 -11.95
CA VAL A 69 -6.49 -25.80 -11.90
C VAL A 69 -5.68 -25.22 -10.75
N ALA A 70 -4.82 -24.26 -11.04
CA ALA A 70 -4.06 -23.57 -10.01
C ALA A 70 -4.99 -22.72 -9.14
N LEU A 71 -4.89 -22.91 -7.81
CA LEU A 71 -5.56 -22.12 -6.80
C LEU A 71 -4.56 -21.12 -6.24
N LYS A 72 -4.99 -19.88 -6.06
CA LYS A 72 -4.17 -18.84 -5.44
C LYS A 72 -5.04 -17.97 -4.54
N GLN A 73 -4.65 -17.86 -3.27
CA GLN A 73 -5.10 -16.83 -2.37
C GLN A 73 -3.93 -15.87 -2.17
N ALA A 74 -4.09 -14.62 -2.63
CA ALA A 74 -3.05 -13.61 -2.49
C ALA A 74 -2.59 -13.50 -1.04
N ALA A 75 -1.33 -13.17 -0.84
CA ALA A 75 -0.88 -12.67 0.47
C ALA A 75 -1.74 -11.46 0.84
N PRO A 76 -2.01 -11.21 2.13
CA PRO A 76 -2.50 -9.90 2.50
C PRO A 76 -1.49 -8.89 1.96
N THR A 77 -1.98 -7.88 1.27
CA THR A 77 -1.18 -6.68 1.00
C THR A 77 -0.66 -6.22 2.34
N SER A 78 0.66 -6.20 2.48
CA SER A 78 1.36 -6.06 3.75
C SER A 78 0.76 -4.95 4.60
N GLY A 79 0.32 -5.31 5.81
CA GLY A 79 -0.27 -4.45 6.81
C GLY A 79 -1.78 -4.68 6.94
N SER A 80 -2.16 -5.39 8.00
CA SER A 80 -3.55 -5.46 8.45
C SER A 80 -3.96 -4.10 8.98
N GLY A 81 -4.41 -3.26 8.06
CA GLY A 81 -5.00 -1.98 8.39
C GLY A 81 -3.99 -0.84 8.54
N TYR A 82 -4.09 0.09 7.61
CA TYR A 82 -3.51 1.41 7.75
C TYR A 82 -4.57 2.37 8.28
N ALA A 83 -4.15 3.33 9.07
CA ALA A 83 -4.93 4.50 9.42
C ALA A 83 -4.55 5.63 8.47
N LYS A 84 -5.53 6.25 7.84
CA LYS A 84 -5.35 7.49 7.09
C LYS A 84 -5.15 8.64 8.06
N ILE A 85 -4.06 9.36 7.95
CA ILE A 85 -3.69 10.47 8.82
C ILE A 85 -3.81 11.78 8.04
N GLU A 86 -4.81 12.57 8.39
CA GLU A 86 -5.09 13.88 7.80
C GLU A 86 -5.02 15.01 8.82
N LYS A 87 -4.79 14.68 10.11
CA LYS A 87 -4.67 15.63 11.21
C LYS A 87 -3.40 15.37 12.01
N VAL A 88 -2.80 16.45 12.49
CA VAL A 88 -1.59 16.39 13.29
C VAL A 88 -1.80 15.62 14.59
N ALA A 89 -3.00 15.70 15.18
CA ALA A 89 -3.33 14.97 16.40
C ALA A 89 -3.26 13.44 16.24
N ASP A 90 -3.38 12.93 15.02
CA ASP A 90 -3.36 11.51 14.70
C ASP A 90 -1.96 11.03 14.27
N LEU A 91 -0.99 11.95 14.07
CA LEU A 91 0.37 11.61 13.74
C LEU A 91 1.05 10.87 14.89
N LYS A 92 1.68 9.76 14.57
CA LYS A 92 2.47 8.95 15.48
C LYS A 92 3.67 8.34 14.78
N GLU A 93 4.63 7.87 15.54
CA GLU A 93 5.70 7.02 14.99
C GLU A 93 5.12 5.75 14.39
N GLY A 94 5.73 5.29 13.31
CA GLY A 94 5.33 4.05 12.66
C GLY A 94 5.75 3.97 11.21
N THR A 95 5.51 2.82 10.61
CA THR A 95 5.72 2.59 9.18
C THR A 95 4.45 2.83 8.38
N GLY A 96 4.60 3.19 7.12
CA GLY A 96 3.46 3.43 6.26
C GLY A 96 3.84 4.07 4.92
N TYR A 97 2.94 4.89 4.39
CA TYR A 97 3.10 5.50 3.08
C TYR A 97 2.87 7.01 3.14
N LEU A 98 3.67 7.74 2.38
CA LEU A 98 3.46 9.16 2.10
C LEU A 98 2.60 9.30 0.84
N ALA A 99 1.50 10.01 0.93
CA ALA A 99 0.55 10.19 -0.14
C ALA A 99 0.02 11.63 -0.22
N GLY A 100 -0.72 11.94 -1.27
CA GLY A 100 -1.37 13.23 -1.43
C GLY A 100 -2.29 13.27 -2.64
N LEU A 101 -3.02 14.37 -2.78
CA LEU A 101 -3.80 14.67 -3.97
C LEU A 101 -2.88 15.29 -5.03
N VAL A 102 -2.63 14.57 -6.10
CA VAL A 102 -1.72 14.97 -7.18
C VAL A 102 -2.47 14.92 -8.50
N ASN A 103 -2.58 16.05 -9.18
CA ASN A 103 -3.34 16.18 -10.43
C ASN A 103 -4.78 15.62 -10.31
N GLY A 104 -5.49 16.02 -9.26
CA GLY A 104 -6.87 15.60 -8.99
C GLY A 104 -7.06 14.12 -8.63
N LYS A 105 -5.97 13.39 -8.37
CA LYS A 105 -6.00 11.97 -7.99
C LYS A 105 -5.17 11.71 -6.75
N TYR A 106 -5.63 10.83 -5.89
CA TYR A 106 -4.84 10.35 -4.76
C TYR A 106 -3.70 9.46 -5.26
N GLN A 107 -2.48 9.81 -4.87
CA GLN A 107 -1.26 9.13 -5.29
C GLN A 107 -0.29 8.97 -4.11
N THR A 108 0.48 7.90 -4.10
CA THR A 108 1.52 7.62 -3.11
C THR A 108 2.91 7.72 -3.72
N TRP A 109 3.90 8.08 -2.90
CA TRP A 109 5.30 8.13 -3.30
C TRP A 109 5.85 6.74 -3.60
N THR A 110 6.66 6.65 -4.67
CA THR A 110 7.32 5.41 -5.12
C THR A 110 8.70 5.17 -4.50
N GLY A 111 9.20 6.09 -3.67
CA GLY A 111 10.60 6.08 -3.20
C GLY A 111 11.58 6.77 -4.16
N VAL A 112 11.15 7.08 -5.38
CA VAL A 112 11.97 7.74 -6.39
C VAL A 112 11.78 9.27 -6.33
N LEU A 113 12.89 10.01 -6.45
CA LEU A 113 12.88 11.45 -6.62
C LEU A 113 13.21 11.80 -8.08
N THR A 114 12.22 12.25 -8.83
CA THR A 114 12.37 12.72 -10.21
C THR A 114 12.38 14.24 -10.24
N LYS A 115 13.43 14.85 -10.83
CA LYS A 115 13.62 16.31 -10.84
C LYS A 115 13.51 16.92 -9.42
N LYS A 116 14.00 16.19 -8.41
CA LYS A 116 13.94 16.57 -6.99
C LYS A 116 12.52 16.73 -6.43
N GLN A 117 11.61 15.90 -6.89
CA GLN A 117 10.23 15.79 -6.44
C GLN A 117 9.89 14.31 -6.25
N CYS A 118 9.00 13.98 -5.33
CA CYS A 118 8.55 12.61 -5.12
C CYS A 118 7.72 12.13 -6.31
N GLU A 119 8.22 11.15 -7.05
CA GLU A 119 7.44 10.48 -8.07
C GLU A 119 6.32 9.67 -7.43
N THR A 120 5.13 9.68 -8.04
CA THR A 120 3.94 9.09 -7.41
C THR A 120 3.21 8.15 -8.36
N VAL A 121 2.51 7.18 -7.78
CA VAL A 121 1.59 6.27 -8.44
C VAL A 121 0.22 6.31 -7.77
N PRO A 122 -0.87 6.05 -8.50
CA PRO A 122 -2.20 5.92 -7.90
C PRO A 122 -2.22 4.88 -6.79
N TYR A 123 -3.17 5.02 -5.86
CA TYR A 123 -3.46 4.00 -4.85
C TYR A 123 -4.96 3.89 -4.60
N SER A 124 -5.36 2.78 -4.02
CA SER A 124 -6.69 2.59 -3.45
C SER A 124 -6.59 2.40 -1.93
N TYR A 125 -7.56 2.94 -1.21
CA TYR A 125 -7.68 2.81 0.24
C TYR A 125 -9.13 2.49 0.61
N THR A 126 -9.31 1.50 1.46
CA THR A 126 -10.63 1.12 1.98
C THR A 126 -10.68 1.41 3.47
N GLU A 127 -11.35 2.47 3.85
CA GLU A 127 -11.37 2.98 5.22
C GLU A 127 -11.92 1.96 6.22
N ALA A 128 -12.98 1.22 5.85
CA ALA A 128 -13.60 0.21 6.70
C ALA A 128 -12.65 -0.93 7.11
N THR A 129 -11.67 -1.26 6.28
CA THR A 129 -10.71 -2.34 6.54
C THR A 129 -9.30 -1.83 6.80
N GLY A 130 -9.02 -0.57 6.44
CA GLY A 130 -7.67 -0.01 6.41
C GLY A 130 -6.80 -0.58 5.30
N ALA A 131 -7.40 -1.25 4.31
CA ALA A 131 -6.65 -1.82 3.20
C ALA A 131 -6.10 -0.70 2.31
N PHE A 132 -4.79 -0.66 2.17
CA PHE A 132 -4.05 0.25 1.29
C PHE A 132 -3.32 -0.56 0.21
N VAL A 133 -3.54 -0.22 -1.04
CA VAL A 133 -2.91 -0.86 -2.20
C VAL A 133 -2.43 0.22 -3.14
N ALA A 134 -1.11 0.26 -3.40
CA ALA A 134 -0.55 1.07 -4.46
C ALA A 134 -0.68 0.34 -5.80
N ASP A 135 -0.95 1.07 -6.86
CA ASP A 135 -0.95 0.49 -8.20
C ASP A 135 0.46 -0.02 -8.54
N ASP A 136 0.53 -1.15 -9.23
CA ASP A 136 1.77 -1.84 -9.62
C ASP A 136 2.71 -2.21 -8.47
N ALA A 137 2.21 -2.26 -7.23
CA ALA A 137 3.00 -2.52 -6.02
C ALA A 137 4.22 -1.59 -5.86
N ALA A 138 4.16 -0.39 -6.42
CA ALA A 138 5.28 0.56 -6.49
C ALA A 138 5.27 1.62 -5.38
N GLY A 139 4.33 1.57 -4.42
CA GLY A 139 4.35 2.46 -3.25
C GLY A 139 5.55 2.17 -2.35
N ALA A 140 6.30 3.20 -1.95
CA ALA A 140 7.42 3.07 -1.04
C ALA A 140 6.96 3.12 0.41
N GLU A 141 7.31 2.11 1.18
CA GLU A 141 7.12 2.14 2.63
C GLU A 141 8.13 3.11 3.25
N ILE A 142 7.63 3.99 4.10
CA ILE A 142 8.40 4.95 4.88
C ILE A 142 8.28 4.67 6.37
N SER A 143 9.15 5.27 7.17
CA SER A 143 8.98 5.35 8.63
C SER A 143 8.88 6.80 9.07
N LEU A 144 7.88 7.11 9.90
CA LEU A 144 7.85 8.33 10.68
C LEU A 144 8.54 8.08 12.03
N VAL A 145 9.54 8.89 12.34
CA VAL A 145 10.29 8.83 13.61
C VAL A 145 10.18 10.19 14.31
N ALA A 146 9.61 10.22 15.50
CA ALA A 146 9.43 11.46 16.23
C ALA A 146 10.76 12.10 16.60
N VAL A 147 10.80 13.43 16.58
CA VAL A 147 11.96 14.19 17.00
C VAL A 147 11.87 14.43 18.50
N SER A 148 12.85 13.93 19.25
CA SER A 148 12.87 14.06 20.70
C SER A 148 12.81 15.54 21.14
N GLY A 149 11.86 15.87 22.01
CA GLY A 149 11.69 17.20 22.58
C GLY A 149 11.07 18.24 21.65
N VAL A 150 10.62 17.87 20.44
CA VAL A 150 9.96 18.79 19.52
C VAL A 150 8.56 18.29 19.19
N SER A 151 7.54 19.05 19.56
CA SER A 151 6.15 18.68 19.31
C SER A 151 5.84 18.70 17.82
N ASN A 152 5.04 17.71 17.37
CA ASN A 152 4.58 17.59 15.99
C ASN A 152 5.72 17.58 14.96
N ALA A 153 6.87 17.03 15.33
CA ALA A 153 8.05 16.97 14.47
C ALA A 153 8.48 15.52 14.24
N TYR A 154 8.69 15.18 12.97
CA TYR A 154 9.06 13.83 12.56
C TYR A 154 10.10 13.85 11.45
N TYR A 155 11.00 12.87 11.49
CA TYR A 155 11.76 12.45 10.33
C TYR A 155 10.86 11.58 9.43
N ILE A 156 10.94 11.78 8.12
CA ILE A 156 10.38 10.85 7.13
C ILE A 156 11.55 10.05 6.59
N LYS A 157 11.67 8.79 7.01
CA LYS A 157 12.73 7.88 6.56
C LYS A 157 12.26 7.02 5.40
N TYR A 158 13.14 6.83 4.43
CA TYR A 158 13.03 5.83 3.39
C TYR A 158 14.30 4.98 3.39
N GLY A 159 14.19 3.76 3.87
CA GLY A 159 15.36 2.99 4.25
C GLY A 159 16.18 3.70 5.33
N GLU A 160 17.47 3.87 5.11
CA GLU A 160 18.37 4.56 6.04
C GLU A 160 18.47 6.08 5.81
N LYS A 161 17.77 6.61 4.80
CA LYS A 161 17.84 8.02 4.40
C LYS A 161 16.65 8.83 4.90
N TYR A 162 16.83 10.15 4.96
CA TYR A 162 15.86 11.11 5.46
C TYR A 162 15.35 11.99 4.31
N LEU A 163 14.04 11.97 4.06
CA LEU A 163 13.42 12.88 3.08
C LEU A 163 13.42 14.30 3.64
N THR A 164 14.03 15.22 2.92
CA THR A 164 14.20 16.61 3.33
C THR A 164 14.31 17.54 2.14
N VAL A 165 14.64 18.81 2.37
CA VAL A 165 14.85 19.85 1.36
C VAL A 165 16.33 20.06 1.10
N GLY A 166 16.71 20.08 -0.18
CA GLY A 166 18.13 20.15 -0.58
C GLY A 166 18.77 21.54 -0.53
N ALA A 167 17.99 22.63 -0.58
CA ALA A 167 18.51 23.99 -0.52
C ALA A 167 17.43 25.02 -0.22
N ALA A 168 17.82 26.13 0.41
CA ALA A 168 16.94 27.26 0.70
C ALA A 168 16.40 27.87 -0.60
N GLY A 169 15.11 28.20 -0.62
CA GLY A 169 14.44 28.85 -1.76
C GLY A 169 14.36 28.00 -3.03
N LYS A 170 14.69 26.70 -2.95
CA LYS A 170 14.59 25.76 -4.05
C LYS A 170 13.50 24.73 -3.77
N ASN A 171 12.69 24.43 -4.76
CA ASN A 171 11.69 23.36 -4.70
C ASN A 171 12.38 21.99 -4.93
N GLN A 172 13.21 21.56 -3.99
CA GLN A 172 14.07 20.39 -4.14
C GLN A 172 13.96 19.47 -2.95
N LEU A 173 13.23 18.37 -3.11
CA LEU A 173 13.27 17.27 -2.18
C LEU A 173 14.51 16.39 -2.44
N VAL A 174 15.18 15.98 -1.39
CA VAL A 174 16.36 15.11 -1.43
C VAL A 174 16.28 14.04 -0.34
N LEU A 175 17.09 13.00 -0.48
CA LEU A 175 17.31 12.00 0.56
C LEU A 175 18.68 12.25 1.18
N ALA A 176 18.70 12.72 2.43
CA ALA A 176 19.92 12.96 3.20
C ALA A 176 20.35 11.70 3.98
N ASP A 177 21.66 11.55 4.18
CA ASP A 177 22.25 10.41 4.88
C ASP A 177 22.24 10.57 6.42
N SER A 178 22.00 11.79 6.94
CA SER A 178 22.00 12.08 8.37
C SER A 178 20.70 12.71 8.82
N ALA A 179 20.34 12.48 10.10
CA ALA A 179 19.15 13.07 10.73
C ALA A 179 19.29 14.60 10.85
N GLY A 180 20.13 15.09 11.76
CA GLY A 180 20.33 16.53 11.97
C GLY A 180 19.03 17.32 11.95
N ASP A 181 19.02 18.47 11.24
CA ASP A 181 17.82 19.29 11.00
C ASP A 181 16.94 18.80 9.82
N ASN A 182 17.14 17.57 9.36
CA ASN A 182 16.42 16.99 8.21
C ASN A 182 15.05 16.42 8.60
N TYR A 183 14.32 17.11 9.47
CA TYR A 183 12.98 16.73 9.88
C TYR A 183 11.93 17.77 9.46
N TRP A 184 10.68 17.38 9.62
CA TRP A 184 9.52 18.18 9.28
C TRP A 184 8.71 18.48 10.53
N THR A 185 8.22 19.72 10.64
CA THR A 185 7.18 20.09 11.61
C THR A 185 5.83 20.10 10.91
N PHE A 186 4.82 19.58 11.58
CA PHE A 186 3.50 19.39 10.99
C PHE A 186 2.46 20.29 11.62
N THR A 187 1.59 20.85 10.77
CA THR A 187 0.39 21.59 11.15
C THR A 187 -0.81 21.07 10.34
N ASP A 188 -2.03 21.23 10.86
CA ASP A 188 -3.23 20.87 10.12
C ASP A 188 -3.38 21.72 8.86
N ASP A 189 -3.90 21.11 7.80
CA ASP A 189 -4.29 21.75 6.55
C ASP A 189 -5.68 21.26 6.13
N THR A 190 -6.23 21.84 5.05
CA THR A 190 -7.59 21.51 4.58
C THR A 190 -7.71 20.05 4.15
N ASP A 191 -6.72 19.55 3.38
CA ASP A 191 -6.72 18.22 2.77
C ASP A 191 -5.47 17.42 3.20
N GLY A 192 -5.24 17.29 4.50
CA GLY A 192 -4.11 16.57 5.07
C GLY A 192 -3.31 17.40 6.06
N VAL A 193 -2.01 17.15 6.14
CA VAL A 193 -1.08 17.85 7.02
C VAL A 193 -0.05 18.63 6.21
N LYS A 194 0.21 19.86 6.63
CA LYS A 194 1.27 20.70 6.07
C LYS A 194 2.59 20.37 6.76
N ALA A 195 3.55 19.89 5.99
CA ALA A 195 4.90 19.57 6.47
C ALA A 195 5.87 20.71 6.14
N THR A 196 6.40 21.38 7.15
CA THR A 196 7.39 22.46 6.99
C THR A 196 8.77 21.96 7.34
N ALA A 197 9.74 22.14 6.46
CA ALA A 197 11.12 21.69 6.66
C ALA A 197 11.81 22.46 7.79
N LYS A 198 12.46 21.80 8.72
CA LYS A 198 13.26 22.44 9.76
C LYS A 198 14.49 23.12 9.17
N ALA A 199 15.21 22.43 8.30
CA ALA A 199 16.43 22.97 7.66
C ALA A 199 16.16 24.26 6.88
N PHE A 200 14.94 24.41 6.32
CA PHE A 200 14.54 25.58 5.56
C PHE A 200 13.06 25.90 5.85
N ALA A 201 12.80 26.58 6.95
CA ALA A 201 11.45 26.85 7.48
C ALA A 201 10.52 27.64 6.52
N SER A 202 11.06 28.22 5.45
CA SER A 202 10.28 28.83 4.36
C SER A 202 9.78 27.83 3.32
N ILE A 203 10.13 26.55 3.44
CA ILE A 203 9.78 25.49 2.50
C ILE A 203 8.87 24.48 3.15
N MET A 204 7.76 24.18 2.50
CA MET A 204 6.84 23.11 2.90
C MET A 204 6.79 22.01 1.83
N MET A 205 6.44 20.81 2.26
CA MET A 205 6.05 19.71 1.37
C MET A 205 4.53 19.75 1.14
N THR A 206 4.12 19.59 -0.09
CA THR A 206 2.71 19.67 -0.47
C THR A 206 2.39 18.69 -1.60
N SER A 207 1.13 18.29 -1.69
CA SER A 207 0.54 17.78 -2.90
C SER A 207 -0.08 18.92 -3.72
N THR A 208 -0.36 18.71 -5.00
CA THR A 208 -0.93 19.76 -5.85
C THR A 208 -1.94 19.20 -6.85
N GLU A 209 -3.04 19.92 -7.05
CA GLU A 209 -4.03 19.63 -8.08
C GLU A 209 -3.54 20.06 -9.49
N ALA A 210 -2.48 20.85 -9.58
CA ALA A 210 -1.93 21.30 -10.86
C ALA A 210 -1.37 20.11 -11.67
N ALA A 211 -1.18 20.29 -12.97
CA ALA A 211 -0.77 19.29 -13.98
C ALA A 211 0.54 18.53 -13.70
N SER A 212 0.93 18.41 -12.47
CA SER A 212 2.09 17.70 -11.95
C SER A 212 1.66 16.34 -11.37
N LYS A 213 2.47 15.33 -11.62
CA LYS A 213 2.30 13.99 -11.05
C LYS A 213 3.26 13.73 -9.87
N TYR A 214 3.57 14.76 -9.09
CA TYR A 214 4.58 14.69 -8.04
C TYR A 214 4.09 15.35 -6.75
N ILE A 215 4.46 14.77 -5.61
CA ILE A 215 4.52 15.49 -4.34
C ILE A 215 5.80 16.32 -4.39
N ARG A 216 5.71 17.60 -4.06
CA ARG A 216 6.82 18.54 -4.18
C ARG A 216 7.01 19.38 -2.93
N SER A 217 8.10 20.13 -2.92
CA SER A 217 8.29 21.23 -1.98
C SER A 217 7.89 22.57 -2.60
N TYR A 218 7.32 23.44 -1.78
CA TYR A 218 6.95 24.82 -2.13
C TYR A 218 7.36 25.79 -1.05
N VAL A 219 7.42 27.08 -1.38
CA VAL A 219 7.53 28.12 -0.36
C VAL A 219 6.26 28.20 0.48
N THR A 220 6.40 28.42 1.77
CA THR A 220 5.27 28.42 2.72
C THR A 220 4.24 29.52 2.46
N THR A 221 4.60 30.54 1.71
CA THR A 221 3.69 31.64 1.29
C THR A 221 2.80 31.27 0.11
N ASN A 222 3.06 30.17 -0.58
CA ASN A 222 2.20 29.72 -1.67
C ASN A 222 1.07 28.86 -1.12
N THR A 223 -0.13 29.41 -1.14
CA THR A 223 -1.36 28.75 -0.65
C THR A 223 -2.35 28.42 -1.76
N SER A 224 -2.07 28.80 -3.01
CA SER A 224 -2.97 28.58 -4.14
C SER A 224 -2.69 27.26 -4.84
N GLY A 225 -3.71 26.42 -4.95
CA GLY A 225 -3.65 25.14 -5.67
C GLY A 225 -2.69 24.12 -5.06
N VAL A 226 -2.47 24.20 -3.74
CA VAL A 226 -1.67 23.23 -2.97
C VAL A 226 -2.52 22.68 -1.84
N ALA A 227 -2.34 21.41 -1.56
CA ALA A 227 -2.96 20.70 -0.44
C ALA A 227 -1.87 20.09 0.45
N GLY A 228 -2.24 19.71 1.65
CA GLY A 228 -1.38 18.97 2.55
C GLY A 228 -1.00 17.60 1.99
N VAL A 229 -0.08 16.94 2.65
CA VAL A 229 0.22 15.53 2.44
C VAL A 229 -0.58 14.67 3.40
N VAL A 230 -0.75 13.42 3.05
CA VAL A 230 -1.48 12.42 3.84
C VAL A 230 -0.53 11.26 4.13
N PHE A 231 -0.63 10.71 5.33
CA PHE A 231 0.08 9.49 5.67
C PHE A 231 -0.91 8.34 5.85
N PHE A 232 -0.51 7.15 5.45
CA PHE A 232 -1.19 5.91 5.77
C PHE A 232 -0.26 5.12 6.70
N LEU A 233 -0.51 5.16 7.99
CA LEU A 233 0.33 4.51 9.00
C LEU A 233 -0.26 3.18 9.43
N ALA A 234 0.59 2.18 9.61
CA ALA A 234 0.18 0.89 10.17
C ALA A 234 -0.50 1.08 11.54
N LYS A 235 -1.63 0.37 11.75
CA LYS A 235 -2.42 0.41 12.99
C LYS A 235 -1.74 -0.30 14.14
#